data_b4f17231a449614a7a8b45c7e7ed4e60
#
_entry.id   b4f17231a449614a7a8b45c7e7ed4e60
#
_cell.length_a   1.000
_cell.length_b   1.000
_cell.length_c   1.000
_cell.angle_alpha   90.00
_cell.angle_beta   90.00
_cell.angle_gamma   90.00
#
_symmetry.space_group_name_H-M   'P 1'
#
loop_
_entity.id
_entity.type
_entity.pdbx_description
1 polymer ?
#
loop_
_entity_poly.entity_id
_entity_poly.type
_entity_poly.pdbx_seq_one_letter_code
_entity_poly.pdbx_strand_id
1 'polypeptide(L)'
;MRTFKRNRQRGGTLLESVLTLVVFLAMVIGVFDVGEVFFVHQTLTDRARNAARWGAVNAFDPTSIQNLVLYGATTPATGQAASFGLAGSNVTVTRPFAGIGTPEDRVVVTITYPVTLISVFIGQSTNWSVASVPTWNLQIQVSTPYEVPG
;
A
#
# COMPACT_ATOMS: atom_id res chain seq x y z
N MET A 1 60.82 -16.60 26.53
CA MET A 1 59.99 -16.69 25.33
C MET A 1 58.53 -16.41 25.71
N ARG A 2 58.04 -15.21 25.45
CA ARG A 2 56.65 -14.84 25.70
C ARG A 2 55.92 -14.87 24.38
N THR A 3 55.01 -15.86 24.23
CA THR A 3 54.20 -16.08 23.02
C THR A 3 53.08 -15.05 22.94
N PHE A 4 53.13 -14.17 21.95
CA PHE A 4 52.09 -13.24 21.53
C PHE A 4 50.91 -14.05 20.90
N LYS A 5 50.00 -14.56 21.71
CA LYS A 5 48.83 -15.34 21.23
C LYS A 5 47.49 -14.61 21.46
N ARG A 6 47.50 -13.30 21.70
CA ARG A 6 46.32 -12.59 22.23
C ARG A 6 45.51 -11.76 21.20
N ASN A 7 45.96 -11.59 19.96
CA ASN A 7 45.28 -10.69 18.99
C ASN A 7 44.28 -11.37 18.07
N ARG A 8 44.29 -12.70 17.93
CA ARG A 8 43.34 -13.41 17.06
C ARG A 8 41.90 -13.50 17.62
N GLN A 9 41.72 -13.46 18.92
CA GLN A 9 40.41 -13.60 19.57
C GLN A 9 39.57 -12.29 19.51
N ARG A 10 40.21 -11.14 19.43
CA ARG A 10 39.51 -9.85 19.33
C ARG A 10 38.86 -9.62 17.96
N GLY A 11 39.44 -10.12 16.87
CA GLY A 11 38.88 -10.02 15.53
C GLY A 11 37.64 -10.88 15.33
N GLY A 12 37.58 -12.06 15.95
CA GLY A 12 36.40 -12.95 15.88
C GLY A 12 35.16 -12.35 16.53
N THR A 13 35.32 -11.78 17.74
CA THR A 13 34.20 -11.13 18.46
C THR A 13 33.66 -9.92 17.73
N LEU A 14 34.50 -9.12 17.08
CA LEU A 14 34.05 -7.99 16.28
C LEU A 14 33.24 -8.45 15.06
N LEU A 15 33.69 -9.50 14.36
CA LEU A 15 33.00 -10.07 13.21
C LEU A 15 31.62 -10.61 13.62
N GLU A 16 31.54 -11.31 14.74
CA GLU A 16 30.29 -11.85 15.30
C GLU A 16 29.31 -10.72 15.66
N SER A 17 29.82 -9.64 16.30
CA SER A 17 29.00 -8.48 16.65
C SER A 17 28.44 -7.76 15.41
N VAL A 18 29.25 -7.62 14.36
CA VAL A 18 28.82 -7.01 13.09
C VAL A 18 27.77 -7.88 12.41
N LEU A 19 27.99 -9.21 12.37
CA LEU A 19 27.01 -10.13 11.78
C LEU A 19 25.68 -10.09 12.51
N THR A 20 25.71 -10.11 13.83
CA THR A 20 24.50 -10.00 14.67
C THR A 20 23.78 -8.68 14.44
N LEU A 21 24.51 -7.57 14.32
CA LEU A 21 23.96 -6.24 14.04
C LEU A 21 23.27 -6.20 12.68
N VAL A 22 23.90 -6.78 11.63
CA VAL A 22 23.30 -6.82 10.29
C VAL A 22 21.98 -7.61 10.29
N VAL A 23 21.95 -8.77 10.94
CA VAL A 23 20.72 -9.58 11.06
C VAL A 23 19.64 -8.80 11.84
N PHE A 24 20.02 -8.14 12.93
CA PHE A 24 19.10 -7.32 13.71
C PHE A 24 18.52 -6.18 12.87
N LEU A 25 19.35 -5.45 12.12
CA LEU A 25 18.89 -4.36 11.26
C LEU A 25 17.96 -4.88 10.15
N ALA A 26 18.26 -6.03 9.55
CA ALA A 26 17.39 -6.65 8.56
C ALA A 26 16.01 -6.99 9.13
N MET A 27 15.95 -7.51 10.37
CA MET A 27 14.69 -7.75 11.05
C MET A 27 13.90 -6.47 11.32
N VAL A 28 14.57 -5.42 11.77
CA VAL A 28 13.94 -4.11 12.03
C VAL A 28 13.33 -3.55 10.74
N ILE A 29 14.08 -3.57 9.63
CA ILE A 29 13.58 -3.11 8.33
C ILE A 29 12.35 -3.94 7.90
N GLY A 30 12.38 -5.25 8.05
CA GLY A 30 11.25 -6.11 7.72
C GLY A 30 9.99 -5.79 8.54
N VAL A 31 10.13 -5.44 9.81
CA VAL A 31 8.98 -5.00 10.64
C VAL A 31 8.40 -3.68 10.14
N PHE A 32 9.24 -2.74 9.74
CA PHE A 32 8.78 -1.47 9.14
C PHE A 32 8.05 -1.70 7.82
N ASP A 33 8.57 -2.54 6.92
CA ASP A 33 7.93 -2.88 5.65
C ASP A 33 6.52 -3.46 5.86
N VAL A 34 6.39 -4.41 6.77
CA VAL A 34 5.09 -5.00 7.12
C VAL A 34 4.13 -3.94 7.70
N GLY A 35 4.63 -3.09 8.60
CA GLY A 35 3.86 -2.01 9.19
C GLY A 35 3.32 -1.02 8.15
N GLU A 36 4.14 -0.64 7.17
CA GLU A 36 3.75 0.25 6.07
C GLU A 36 2.64 -0.38 5.22
N VAL A 37 2.78 -1.65 4.84
CA VAL A 37 1.77 -2.37 4.06
C VAL A 37 0.43 -2.40 4.78
N PHE A 38 0.41 -2.72 6.07
CA PHE A 38 -0.81 -2.72 6.87
C PHE A 38 -1.44 -1.33 6.99
N PHE A 39 -0.64 -0.30 7.22
CA PHE A 39 -1.11 1.08 7.31
C PHE A 39 -1.77 1.53 6.00
N VAL A 40 -1.12 1.30 4.86
CA VAL A 40 -1.67 1.64 3.54
C VAL A 40 -2.94 0.86 3.28
N HIS A 41 -2.94 -0.46 3.52
CA HIS A 41 -4.11 -1.31 3.33
C HIS A 41 -5.32 -0.81 4.13
N GLN A 42 -5.13 -0.53 5.41
CA GLN A 42 -6.21 -0.06 6.27
C GLN A 42 -6.74 1.30 5.82
N THR A 43 -5.85 2.24 5.54
CA THR A 43 -6.22 3.59 5.10
C THR A 43 -6.98 3.56 3.77
N LEU A 44 -6.51 2.78 2.79
CA LEU A 44 -7.16 2.66 1.49
C LEU A 44 -8.51 1.94 1.59
N THR A 45 -8.62 0.94 2.47
CA THR A 45 -9.88 0.25 2.74
C THR A 45 -10.92 1.21 3.31
N ASP A 46 -10.54 2.05 4.28
CA ASP A 46 -11.46 3.02 4.87
C ASP A 46 -11.90 4.09 3.87
N ARG A 47 -10.98 4.56 3.01
CA ARG A 47 -11.32 5.47 1.91
C ARG A 47 -12.25 4.85 0.89
N ALA A 48 -12.00 3.59 0.50
CA ALA A 48 -12.88 2.86 -0.42
C ALA A 48 -14.29 2.71 0.15
N ARG A 49 -14.40 2.39 1.45
CA ARG A 49 -15.69 2.29 2.15
C ARG A 49 -16.42 3.63 2.17
N ASN A 50 -15.74 4.71 2.51
CA ASN A 50 -16.33 6.04 2.54
C ASN A 50 -16.78 6.49 1.15
N ALA A 51 -15.99 6.25 0.11
CA ALA A 51 -16.32 6.58 -1.27
C ALA A 51 -17.49 5.74 -1.80
N ALA A 52 -17.50 4.42 -1.52
CA ALA A 52 -18.59 3.54 -1.90
C ALA A 52 -19.91 3.93 -1.20
N ARG A 53 -19.85 4.31 0.07
CA ARG A 53 -20.99 4.77 0.85
C ARG A 53 -21.56 6.10 0.31
N TRP A 54 -20.67 7.03 -0.03
CA TRP A 54 -21.09 8.28 -0.66
C TRP A 54 -21.76 8.02 -2.01
N GLY A 55 -21.17 7.16 -2.84
CA GLY A 55 -21.71 6.78 -4.15
C GLY A 55 -23.01 5.98 -4.08
N ALA A 56 -23.32 5.35 -2.92
CA ALA A 56 -24.54 4.60 -2.73
C ALA A 56 -25.77 5.49 -2.49
N VAL A 57 -25.57 6.66 -1.85
CA VAL A 57 -26.67 7.58 -1.44
C VAL A 57 -26.77 8.84 -2.31
N ASN A 58 -25.81 9.07 -3.21
CA ASN A 58 -25.82 10.19 -4.14
C ASN A 58 -26.05 9.71 -5.58
N ALA A 59 -26.33 10.64 -6.49
CA ALA A 59 -26.34 10.31 -7.91
C ALA A 59 -25.00 9.66 -8.31
N PHE A 60 -25.06 8.53 -9.00
CA PHE A 60 -23.89 7.78 -9.37
C PHE A 60 -22.98 8.58 -10.31
N ASP A 61 -21.83 9.03 -9.77
CA ASP A 61 -20.79 9.71 -10.52
C ASP A 61 -19.43 9.04 -10.21
N PRO A 62 -18.90 8.24 -11.16
CA PRO A 62 -17.65 7.56 -10.99
C PRO A 62 -16.46 8.49 -10.69
N THR A 63 -16.49 9.71 -11.26
CA THR A 63 -15.42 10.70 -11.10
C THR A 63 -15.37 11.22 -9.68
N SER A 64 -16.51 11.60 -9.12
CA SER A 64 -16.60 12.07 -7.73
C SER A 64 -16.22 10.98 -6.73
N ILE A 65 -16.64 9.73 -6.97
CA ILE A 65 -16.26 8.57 -6.15
C ILE A 65 -14.75 8.31 -6.21
N GLN A 66 -14.16 8.37 -7.42
CA GLN A 66 -12.73 8.21 -7.61
C GLN A 66 -11.94 9.32 -6.90
N ASN A 67 -12.39 10.57 -7.00
CA ASN A 67 -11.77 11.71 -6.32
C ASN A 67 -11.82 11.56 -4.79
N LEU A 68 -12.90 11.03 -4.23
CA LEU A 68 -12.98 10.73 -2.79
C LEU A 68 -11.92 9.74 -2.35
N VAL A 69 -11.63 8.72 -3.15
CA VAL A 69 -10.56 7.75 -2.84
C VAL A 69 -9.19 8.43 -2.93
N LEU A 70 -8.92 9.17 -4.02
CA LEU A 70 -7.61 9.75 -4.30
C LEU A 70 -7.29 10.93 -3.38
N TYR A 71 -8.24 11.83 -3.20
CA TYR A 71 -8.02 13.14 -2.57
C TYR A 71 -8.80 13.34 -1.26
N GLY A 72 -9.77 12.47 -0.97
CA GLY A 72 -10.66 12.65 0.18
C GLY A 72 -11.74 13.71 -0.02
N ALA A 73 -11.91 14.23 -1.23
CA ALA A 73 -12.90 15.23 -1.61
C ALA A 73 -13.48 14.91 -2.99
N THR A 74 -14.75 15.23 -3.25
CA THR A 74 -15.39 15.04 -4.56
C THR A 74 -14.81 15.95 -5.64
N THR A 75 -14.41 17.15 -5.24
CA THR A 75 -13.74 18.16 -6.05
C THR A 75 -12.38 18.48 -5.42
N PRO A 76 -11.27 17.91 -5.94
CA PRO A 76 -9.95 18.19 -5.41
C PRO A 76 -9.52 19.64 -5.70
N ALA A 77 -8.72 20.22 -4.81
CA ALA A 77 -8.12 21.51 -5.05
C ALA A 77 -7.08 21.43 -6.17
N THR A 78 -6.90 22.54 -6.89
CA THR A 78 -5.90 22.61 -7.97
C THR A 78 -4.50 22.30 -7.41
N GLY A 79 -3.83 21.32 -7.97
CA GLY A 79 -2.49 20.88 -7.52
C GLY A 79 -2.46 19.98 -6.29
N GLN A 80 -3.61 19.53 -5.79
CA GLN A 80 -3.67 18.58 -4.69
C GLN A 80 -3.06 17.22 -5.11
N ALA A 81 -2.07 16.75 -4.35
CA ALA A 81 -1.49 15.43 -4.58
C ALA A 81 -2.44 14.32 -4.13
N ALA A 82 -2.51 13.27 -4.93
CA ALA A 82 -3.26 12.08 -4.57
C ALA A 82 -2.57 11.32 -3.42
N SER A 83 -3.37 10.67 -2.59
CA SER A 83 -2.87 9.91 -1.44
C SER A 83 -2.03 8.73 -1.88
N PHE A 84 -0.92 8.50 -1.22
CA PHE A 84 0.02 7.41 -1.48
C PHE A 84 0.55 7.36 -2.93
N GLY A 85 0.53 8.48 -3.67
CA GLY A 85 0.96 8.51 -5.07
C GLY A 85 0.06 7.72 -6.03
N LEU A 86 -1.19 7.42 -5.62
CA LEU A 86 -2.18 6.75 -6.48
C LEU A 86 -2.48 7.61 -7.73
N ALA A 87 -2.55 6.96 -8.87
CA ALA A 87 -3.09 7.55 -10.09
C ALA A 87 -4.57 7.18 -10.25
N GLY A 88 -5.31 7.91 -11.08
CA GLY A 88 -6.69 7.58 -11.40
C GLY A 88 -6.86 6.17 -11.97
N SER A 89 -5.87 5.68 -12.73
CA SER A 89 -5.85 4.31 -13.27
C SER A 89 -5.80 3.22 -12.19
N ASN A 90 -5.39 3.56 -10.96
CA ASN A 90 -5.35 2.62 -9.84
C ASN A 90 -6.71 2.42 -9.17
N VAL A 91 -7.69 3.26 -9.48
CA VAL A 91 -9.02 3.23 -8.86
C VAL A 91 -10.07 3.00 -9.93
N THR A 92 -10.76 1.87 -9.86
CA THR A 92 -11.86 1.53 -10.76
C THR A 92 -13.17 1.59 -9.99
N VAL A 93 -14.13 2.35 -10.52
CA VAL A 93 -15.47 2.49 -9.94
C VAL A 93 -16.46 1.91 -10.95
N THR A 94 -17.24 0.94 -10.53
CA THR A 94 -18.24 0.28 -11.39
C THR A 94 -19.58 0.13 -10.65
N ARG A 95 -20.66 0.07 -11.45
CA ARG A 95 -21.99 -0.28 -11.01
C ARG A 95 -22.52 -1.37 -11.96
N PRO A 96 -22.09 -2.63 -11.74
CA PRO A 96 -22.28 -3.71 -12.72
C PRO A 96 -23.75 -4.06 -12.99
N PHE A 97 -24.66 -3.82 -12.04
CA PHE A 97 -26.08 -4.13 -12.16
C PHE A 97 -26.91 -2.87 -11.92
N ALA A 98 -26.82 -1.91 -12.84
CA ALA A 98 -27.56 -0.66 -12.77
C ALA A 98 -29.06 -0.89 -13.07
N GLY A 99 -29.74 -1.59 -12.18
CA GLY A 99 -31.18 -1.79 -12.21
C GLY A 99 -31.82 -1.19 -10.97
N ILE A 100 -32.59 -0.12 -11.15
CA ILE A 100 -33.21 0.61 -10.04
C ILE A 100 -34.01 -0.35 -9.15
N GLY A 101 -33.63 -0.46 -7.87
CA GLY A 101 -34.33 -1.22 -6.86
C GLY A 101 -34.12 -2.73 -6.86
N THR A 102 -33.13 -3.24 -7.60
CA THR A 102 -32.75 -4.65 -7.51
C THR A 102 -31.75 -4.87 -6.35
N PRO A 103 -31.82 -6.00 -5.61
CA PRO A 103 -30.88 -6.32 -4.55
C PRO A 103 -29.42 -6.45 -5.03
N GLU A 104 -29.22 -6.58 -6.35
CA GLU A 104 -27.94 -6.74 -6.99
C GLU A 104 -27.30 -5.40 -7.40
N ASP A 105 -28.09 -4.30 -7.37
CA ASP A 105 -27.60 -2.97 -7.69
C ASP A 105 -26.64 -2.47 -6.61
N ARG A 106 -25.37 -2.37 -6.95
CA ARG A 106 -24.31 -2.01 -6.00
C ARG A 106 -23.22 -1.16 -6.64
N VAL A 107 -22.66 -0.27 -5.85
CA VAL A 107 -21.43 0.45 -6.21
C VAL A 107 -20.25 -0.40 -5.80
N VAL A 108 -19.35 -0.67 -6.74
CA VAL A 108 -18.10 -1.43 -6.51
C VAL A 108 -16.92 -0.50 -6.74
N VAL A 109 -16.11 -0.33 -5.72
CA VAL A 109 -14.86 0.43 -5.76
C VAL A 109 -13.70 -0.56 -5.64
N THR A 110 -12.85 -0.61 -6.66
CA THR A 110 -11.65 -1.45 -6.69
C THR A 110 -10.41 -0.55 -6.73
N ILE A 111 -9.52 -0.75 -5.78
CA ILE A 111 -8.23 -0.05 -5.71
C ILE A 111 -7.12 -1.07 -5.95
N THR A 112 -6.22 -0.77 -6.88
CA THR A 112 -5.01 -1.55 -7.14
C THR A 112 -3.81 -0.70 -6.75
N TYR A 113 -3.14 -1.06 -5.66
CA TYR A 113 -1.99 -0.33 -5.14
C TYR A 113 -0.69 -1.13 -5.33
N PRO A 114 0.31 -0.61 -6.06
CA PRO A 114 1.62 -1.24 -6.16
C PRO A 114 2.38 -1.04 -4.85
N VAL A 115 2.64 -2.13 -4.14
CA VAL A 115 3.43 -2.09 -2.90
C VAL A 115 4.91 -2.07 -3.24
N THR A 116 5.63 -1.06 -2.74
CA THR A 116 7.09 -0.97 -2.86
C THR A 116 7.68 -1.08 -1.46
N LEU A 117 8.44 -2.14 -1.19
CA LEU A 117 9.07 -2.37 0.11
C LEU A 117 10.41 -1.63 0.22
N ILE A 118 10.72 -1.10 1.38
CA ILE A 118 12.01 -0.42 1.66
C ILE A 118 13.17 -1.39 1.51
N SER A 119 12.99 -2.64 1.92
CA SER A 119 13.98 -3.71 1.77
C SER A 119 14.44 -3.91 0.33
N VAL A 120 13.51 -3.73 -0.62
CA VAL A 120 13.78 -3.81 -2.05
C VAL A 120 14.62 -2.63 -2.54
N PHE A 121 14.36 -1.43 -2.05
CA PHE A 121 15.12 -0.23 -2.42
C PHE A 121 16.60 -0.34 -1.99
N ILE A 122 16.87 -0.92 -0.81
CA ILE A 122 18.22 -1.18 -0.34
C ILE A 122 18.94 -2.21 -1.23
N GLY A 123 18.23 -3.23 -1.72
CA GLY A 123 18.76 -4.23 -2.66
C GLY A 123 19.08 -3.68 -4.05
N GLN A 124 18.35 -2.67 -4.53
CA GLN A 124 18.58 -2.07 -5.84
C GLN A 124 19.80 -1.14 -5.88
N SER A 125 20.21 -0.57 -4.76
CA SER A 125 21.39 0.31 -4.69
C SER A 125 22.72 -0.43 -4.82
N THR A 126 22.73 -1.74 -4.73
CA THR A 126 23.94 -2.59 -4.69
C THR A 126 24.16 -3.38 -5.98
N ASN A 127 23.87 -2.91 -7.14
CA ASN A 127 24.21 -3.49 -8.46
C ASN A 127 24.12 -5.05 -8.55
N TRP A 128 23.42 -5.67 -7.60
CA TRP A 128 23.09 -7.07 -7.65
C TRP A 128 21.83 -7.18 -8.51
N SER A 129 21.96 -7.83 -9.65
CA SER A 129 20.82 -8.20 -10.50
C SER A 129 19.88 -9.13 -9.72
N VAL A 130 19.11 -8.56 -8.82
CA VAL A 130 17.99 -9.26 -8.24
C VAL A 130 16.95 -9.32 -9.36
N ALA A 131 16.79 -10.52 -9.92
CA ALA A 131 15.76 -10.81 -10.89
C ALA A 131 14.44 -10.21 -10.40
N SER A 132 13.85 -9.33 -11.23
CA SER A 132 12.53 -8.70 -11.10
C SER A 132 11.94 -8.78 -9.68
N VAL A 133 12.10 -7.68 -8.95
CA VAL A 133 11.37 -7.54 -7.68
C VAL A 133 9.90 -7.79 -7.95
N PRO A 134 9.27 -8.77 -7.28
CA PRO A 134 7.85 -8.97 -7.46
C PRO A 134 7.13 -7.73 -6.95
N THR A 135 6.59 -6.93 -7.87
CA THR A 135 5.65 -5.87 -7.54
C THR A 135 4.36 -6.53 -7.09
N TRP A 136 4.13 -6.55 -5.80
CA TRP A 136 2.90 -7.07 -5.24
C TRP A 136 1.83 -5.99 -5.38
N ASN A 137 0.77 -6.30 -6.10
CA ASN A 137 -0.38 -5.41 -6.18
C ASN A 137 -1.34 -5.75 -5.04
N LEU A 138 -1.51 -4.81 -4.13
CA LEU A 138 -2.55 -4.88 -3.13
C LEU A 138 -3.88 -4.53 -3.80
N GLN A 139 -4.82 -5.46 -3.84
CA GLN A 139 -6.14 -5.24 -4.40
C GLN A 139 -7.16 -5.13 -3.27
N ILE A 140 -7.87 -4.02 -3.23
CA ILE A 140 -8.94 -3.74 -2.27
C ILE A 140 -10.22 -3.58 -3.06
N GLN A 141 -11.23 -4.37 -2.75
CA GLN A 141 -12.54 -4.28 -3.35
C GLN A 141 -13.62 -4.08 -2.27
N VAL A 142 -14.41 -3.03 -2.42
CA VAL A 142 -15.53 -2.72 -1.53
C VAL A 142 -16.79 -2.59 -2.37
N SER A 143 -17.88 -3.22 -1.93
CA SER A 143 -19.18 -3.09 -2.56
C SER A 143 -20.23 -2.63 -1.54
N THR A 144 -21.09 -1.69 -1.95
CA THR A 144 -22.18 -1.17 -1.15
C THR A 144 -23.47 -1.18 -2.00
N PRO A 145 -24.62 -1.65 -1.47
CA PRO A 145 -25.90 -1.54 -2.17
C PRO A 145 -26.18 -0.09 -2.56
N TYR A 146 -26.74 0.12 -3.74
CA TYR A 146 -27.10 1.44 -4.20
C TYR A 146 -28.51 1.79 -3.72
N GLU A 147 -28.64 2.91 -3.05
CA GLU A 147 -29.92 3.47 -2.61
C GLU A 147 -30.30 4.59 -3.59
N VAL A 148 -31.54 4.54 -4.13
CA VAL A 148 -32.02 5.59 -5.03
C VAL A 148 -32.12 6.88 -4.22
N PRO A 149 -31.43 7.96 -4.62
CA PRO A 149 -31.61 9.24 -3.96
C PRO A 149 -33.06 9.71 -4.10
N GLY A 150 -33.71 10.02 -2.97
CA GLY A 150 -35.10 10.53 -2.93
C GLY A 150 -35.20 11.95 -3.47
#